data_05d4da453795f324e66eb54a1396dab6
#
_entry.id   05d4da453795f324e66eb54a1396dab6
#
_cell.length_a   1.000
_cell.length_b   1.000
_cell.length_c   1.000
_cell.angle_alpha   90.00
_cell.angle_beta   90.00
_cell.angle_gamma   90.00
#
_symmetry.space_group_name_H-M   'P 1'
#
loop_
_entity.id
_entity.type
_entity.pdbx_description
1 polymer ?
#
loop_
_entity_poly.entity_id
_entity_poly.type
_entity_poly.pdbx_seq_one_letter_code
_entity_poly.pdbx_strand_id
1 'polypeptide(L)'
;FIYVLGIAQDAGYPQAGCFLQHCLPGWENPELRHGATSLALVDPVTETKYLFEATPNLPEQLYDLETIAPDSDYSLEGVFLTHAHMGHYTGLMYFGFESMSTKNLPVYAMPRMSAYLLNNGPWSQLVTMNNISLKEIEDQQPVNFERFSVTPILVPHRDEFSETVGYRIQGPTRMALFIPDIDKWEIWNRSITEEIHLVDYALLDATFFDGNELPSREMADIPHPLVLESMELFSELSTADKAKVWFIHLNHTNPLLNSDSKAYQRVIEAGYNVAREGERLGL
;
A
#
# COMPACT_ATOMS: atom_id res chain seq x y z
N PHE A 1 9.14 10.49 -8.13
CA PHE A 1 7.70 10.24 -8.28
C PHE A 1 7.31 8.92 -7.62
N ILE A 2 6.03 8.83 -7.19
CA ILE A 2 5.41 7.56 -6.80
C ILE A 2 4.74 6.94 -8.03
N TYR A 3 4.81 5.62 -8.14
CA TYR A 3 4.13 4.81 -9.14
C TYR A 3 3.29 3.74 -8.43
N VAL A 4 2.00 3.64 -8.77
CA VAL A 4 1.07 2.69 -8.15
C VAL A 4 1.23 1.33 -8.83
N LEU A 5 1.67 0.32 -8.08
CA LEU A 5 1.93 -1.05 -8.55
C LEU A 5 0.80 -2.03 -8.28
N GLY A 6 -0.10 -1.69 -7.36
CA GLY A 6 -1.23 -2.53 -7.00
C GLY A 6 -2.22 -1.75 -6.15
N ILE A 7 -3.50 -2.10 -6.23
CA ILE A 7 -4.59 -1.38 -5.58
C ILE A 7 -5.53 -2.25 -4.76
N ALA A 8 -5.44 -3.58 -4.90
CA ALA A 8 -6.34 -4.49 -4.23
C ALA A 8 -5.83 -4.86 -2.83
N GLN A 9 -6.71 -5.33 -1.96
CA GLN A 9 -6.35 -5.86 -0.65
C GLN A 9 -5.57 -7.17 -0.81
N ASP A 10 -4.68 -7.42 0.10
CA ASP A 10 -3.88 -8.61 0.44
C ASP A 10 -3.61 -9.64 -0.67
N ALA A 11 -4.64 -10.23 -1.22
CA ALA A 11 -4.52 -11.35 -2.16
C ALA A 11 -4.76 -10.95 -3.62
N GLY A 12 -4.91 -9.66 -3.89
CA GLY A 12 -5.23 -9.16 -5.23
C GLY A 12 -6.68 -9.40 -5.65
N TYR A 13 -7.00 -8.99 -6.88
CA TYR A 13 -8.28 -9.22 -7.53
C TYR A 13 -8.05 -9.94 -8.87
N PRO A 14 -8.77 -11.03 -9.16
CA PRO A 14 -9.75 -11.72 -8.32
C PRO A 14 -9.07 -12.45 -7.15
N GLN A 15 -9.76 -12.54 -6.01
CA GLN A 15 -9.20 -13.21 -4.83
C GLN A 15 -9.16 -14.73 -5.02
N ALA A 16 -8.09 -15.35 -4.55
CA ALA A 16 -7.91 -16.80 -4.56
C ALA A 16 -9.10 -17.53 -3.90
N GLY A 17 -9.67 -18.49 -4.63
CA GLY A 17 -10.82 -19.26 -4.15
C GLY A 17 -12.18 -18.56 -4.29
N CYS A 18 -12.24 -17.31 -4.71
CA CYS A 18 -13.49 -16.61 -5.01
C CYS A 18 -13.90 -16.79 -6.47
N PHE A 19 -14.99 -17.53 -6.70
CA PHE A 19 -15.61 -17.75 -8.01
C PHE A 19 -17.02 -17.15 -8.06
N LEU A 20 -17.30 -16.18 -7.21
CA LEU A 20 -18.56 -15.46 -7.18
C LEU A 20 -18.61 -14.37 -8.27
N GLN A 21 -19.81 -13.87 -8.55
CA GLN A 21 -20.09 -12.95 -9.66
C GLN A 21 -19.17 -11.71 -9.67
N HIS A 22 -18.75 -11.20 -8.52
CA HIS A 22 -17.85 -10.05 -8.44
C HIS A 22 -16.39 -10.40 -8.80
N CYS A 23 -15.96 -11.67 -8.69
CA CYS A 23 -14.61 -12.11 -9.06
C CYS A 23 -14.51 -12.70 -10.47
N LEU A 24 -15.64 -13.20 -11.05
CA LEU A 24 -15.63 -13.83 -12.38
C LEU A 24 -14.99 -12.95 -13.47
N PRO A 25 -15.28 -11.64 -13.57
CA PRO A 25 -14.67 -10.80 -14.60
C PRO A 25 -13.14 -10.85 -14.62
N GLY A 26 -12.50 -10.83 -13.45
CA GLY A 26 -11.04 -10.90 -13.34
C GLY A 26 -10.47 -12.30 -13.65
N TRP A 27 -11.27 -13.38 -13.44
CA TRP A 27 -10.85 -14.72 -13.87
C TRP A 27 -10.95 -14.90 -15.38
N GLU A 28 -11.97 -14.32 -16.01
CA GLU A 28 -12.24 -14.43 -17.45
C GLU A 28 -11.39 -13.46 -18.29
N ASN A 29 -11.07 -12.29 -17.76
CA ASN A 29 -10.26 -11.28 -18.44
C ASN A 29 -9.06 -10.86 -17.57
N PRO A 30 -7.81 -11.24 -17.95
CA PRO A 30 -6.61 -10.83 -17.23
C PRO A 30 -6.40 -9.31 -17.12
N GLU A 31 -6.90 -8.51 -18.04
CA GLU A 31 -6.79 -7.04 -18.02
C GLU A 31 -7.60 -6.38 -16.87
N LEU A 32 -8.53 -7.14 -16.28
CA LEU A 32 -9.30 -6.68 -15.13
C LEU A 32 -8.72 -7.14 -13.78
N ARG A 33 -7.56 -7.77 -13.81
CA ARG A 33 -6.88 -8.21 -12.59
C ARG A 33 -6.13 -7.04 -11.96
N HIS A 34 -6.12 -7.02 -10.62
CA HIS A 34 -5.38 -6.04 -9.85
C HIS A 34 -4.49 -6.75 -8.82
N GLY A 35 -3.24 -6.29 -8.73
CA GLY A 35 -2.31 -6.76 -7.72
C GLY A 35 -2.64 -6.19 -6.34
N ALA A 36 -2.12 -6.86 -5.31
CA ALA A 36 -2.19 -6.37 -3.95
C ALA A 36 -1.47 -5.01 -3.83
N THR A 37 -1.98 -4.17 -2.93
CA THR A 37 -1.54 -2.78 -2.78
C THR A 37 -0.04 -2.64 -2.58
N SER A 38 0.59 -1.92 -3.50
CA SER A 38 2.01 -1.59 -3.44
C SER A 38 2.30 -0.31 -4.22
N LEU A 39 3.32 0.41 -3.78
CA LEU A 39 3.83 1.59 -4.47
C LEU A 39 5.32 1.42 -4.78
N ALA A 40 5.79 2.04 -5.86
CA ALA A 40 7.20 2.30 -6.05
C ALA A 40 7.49 3.79 -5.92
N LEU A 41 8.58 4.14 -5.26
CA LEU A 41 9.19 5.46 -5.30
C LEU A 41 10.38 5.40 -6.26
N VAL A 42 10.35 6.21 -7.30
CA VAL A 42 11.40 6.28 -8.32
C VAL A 42 12.02 7.66 -8.31
N ASP A 43 13.33 7.72 -8.12
CA ASP A 43 14.11 8.95 -8.27
C ASP A 43 14.94 8.90 -9.56
N PRO A 44 14.55 9.63 -10.61
CA PRO A 44 15.25 9.62 -11.88
C PRO A 44 16.57 10.40 -11.88
N VAL A 45 16.90 11.11 -10.80
CA VAL A 45 18.14 11.86 -10.67
C VAL A 45 19.25 11.01 -10.07
N THR A 46 18.92 10.22 -9.04
CA THR A 46 19.85 9.26 -8.43
C THR A 46 19.79 7.87 -9.07
N GLU A 47 18.86 7.68 -10.03
CA GLU A 47 18.63 6.41 -10.73
C GLU A 47 18.33 5.26 -9.75
N THR A 48 17.49 5.57 -8.72
CA THR A 48 17.14 4.62 -7.65
C THR A 48 15.63 4.38 -7.59
N LYS A 49 15.25 3.20 -7.14
CA LYS A 49 13.86 2.84 -6.88
C LYS A 49 13.70 2.11 -5.56
N TYR A 50 12.56 2.32 -4.91
CA TYR A 50 12.18 1.72 -3.63
C TYR A 50 10.76 1.19 -3.73
N LEU A 51 10.47 0.11 -3.01
CA LEU A 51 9.12 -0.44 -2.90
C LEU A 51 8.50 -0.08 -1.55
N PHE A 52 7.21 0.16 -1.54
CA PHE A 52 6.36 0.13 -0.37
C PHE A 52 5.48 -1.10 -0.50
N GLU A 53 5.67 -2.05 0.38
CA GLU A 53 5.20 -3.41 0.40
C GLU A 53 5.96 -4.38 -0.52
N ALA A 54 6.01 -5.64 -0.08
CA ALA A 54 6.43 -6.79 -0.85
C ALA A 54 5.26 -7.80 -0.90
N THR A 55 4.39 -7.62 -1.87
CA THR A 55 3.12 -8.34 -1.96
C THR A 55 3.26 -9.73 -2.58
N PRO A 56 2.24 -10.60 -2.50
CA PRO A 56 2.22 -11.85 -3.26
C PRO A 56 2.36 -11.67 -4.77
N ASN A 57 2.01 -10.48 -5.30
CA ASN A 57 2.11 -10.12 -6.72
C ASN A 57 3.46 -9.48 -7.10
N LEU A 58 4.48 -9.57 -6.24
CA LEU A 58 5.77 -8.91 -6.46
C LEU A 58 6.39 -9.20 -7.85
N PRO A 59 6.32 -10.41 -8.43
CA PRO A 59 6.90 -10.67 -9.75
C PRO A 59 6.28 -9.80 -10.84
N GLU A 60 4.96 -9.70 -10.89
CA GLU A 60 4.24 -8.86 -11.86
C GLU A 60 4.51 -7.38 -11.60
N GLN A 61 4.52 -6.96 -10.34
CA GLN A 61 4.79 -5.58 -9.93
C GLN A 61 6.22 -5.15 -10.28
N LEU A 62 7.20 -6.03 -10.16
CA LEU A 62 8.57 -5.76 -10.62
C LEU A 62 8.65 -5.66 -12.15
N TYR A 63 7.89 -6.49 -12.87
CA TYR A 63 7.83 -6.40 -14.33
C TYR A 63 7.21 -5.07 -14.80
N ASP A 64 6.14 -4.61 -14.15
CA ASP A 64 5.54 -3.31 -14.45
C ASP A 64 6.51 -2.17 -14.14
N LEU A 65 7.21 -2.25 -13.02
CA LEU A 65 8.24 -1.28 -12.65
C LEU A 65 9.41 -1.27 -13.63
N GLU A 66 9.80 -2.43 -14.18
CA GLU A 66 10.84 -2.54 -15.21
C GLU A 66 10.49 -1.75 -16.46
N THR A 67 9.19 -1.62 -16.80
CA THR A 67 8.76 -0.87 -18.00
C THR A 67 8.99 0.64 -17.88
N ILE A 68 9.09 1.18 -16.66
CA ILE A 68 9.18 2.62 -16.39
C ILE A 68 10.48 3.05 -15.71
N ALA A 69 11.15 2.12 -15.06
CA ALA A 69 12.41 2.29 -14.35
C ALA A 69 13.25 1.01 -14.49
N PRO A 70 13.80 0.72 -15.69
CA PRO A 70 14.47 -0.54 -15.97
C PRO A 70 15.73 -0.75 -15.12
N ASP A 71 16.01 -2.00 -14.75
CA ASP A 71 17.17 -2.39 -13.94
C ASP A 71 18.52 -2.06 -14.61
N SER A 72 18.53 -1.84 -15.92
CA SER A 72 19.71 -1.34 -16.63
C SER A 72 20.12 0.07 -16.21
N ASP A 73 19.15 0.88 -15.77
CA ASP A 73 19.32 2.30 -15.48
C ASP A 73 19.03 2.64 -14.02
N TYR A 74 18.20 1.83 -13.33
CA TYR A 74 17.74 2.08 -11.96
C TYR A 74 18.06 0.91 -11.04
N SER A 75 18.63 1.19 -9.88
CA SER A 75 18.85 0.18 -8.84
C SER A 75 17.70 0.11 -7.84
N LEU A 76 17.26 -1.09 -7.47
CA LEU A 76 16.34 -1.32 -6.35
C LEU A 76 17.13 -1.21 -5.03
N GLU A 77 16.91 -0.13 -4.27
CA GLU A 77 17.69 0.23 -3.09
C GLU A 77 17.00 -0.09 -1.76
N GLY A 78 15.75 -0.53 -1.78
CA GLY A 78 15.08 -0.96 -0.56
C GLY A 78 13.59 -1.20 -0.68
N VAL A 79 13.05 -1.78 0.40
CA VAL A 79 11.64 -2.08 0.58
C VAL A 79 11.20 -1.56 1.95
N PHE A 80 10.10 -0.83 1.99
CA PHE A 80 9.43 -0.38 3.21
C PHE A 80 8.21 -1.24 3.48
N LEU A 81 8.08 -1.80 4.68
CA LEU A 81 6.96 -2.65 5.07
C LEU A 81 6.07 -1.94 6.08
N THR A 82 4.76 -2.02 5.89
CA THR A 82 3.81 -1.44 6.84
C THR A 82 3.56 -2.34 8.05
N HIS A 83 3.30 -3.62 7.83
CA HIS A 83 2.97 -4.58 8.91
C HIS A 83 3.04 -6.05 8.44
N ALA A 84 2.76 -6.99 9.37
CA ALA A 84 2.91 -8.43 9.15
C ALA A 84 1.62 -9.15 8.74
N HIS A 85 0.74 -8.52 7.94
CA HIS A 85 -0.30 -9.26 7.22
C HIS A 85 0.24 -9.75 5.88
N MET A 86 -0.20 -10.95 5.46
CA MET A 86 0.43 -11.69 4.37
C MET A 86 0.46 -10.93 3.04
N GLY A 87 -0.51 -10.09 2.76
CA GLY A 87 -0.58 -9.27 1.56
C GLY A 87 0.55 -8.24 1.43
N HIS A 88 1.20 -7.89 2.55
CA HIS A 88 2.14 -6.76 2.63
C HIS A 88 3.62 -7.17 2.62
N TYR A 89 3.95 -8.44 2.98
CA TYR A 89 5.34 -8.84 3.13
C TYR A 89 5.71 -10.20 2.52
N THR A 90 4.75 -11.05 2.15
CA THR A 90 5.07 -12.42 1.71
C THR A 90 5.86 -12.47 0.42
N GLY A 91 5.78 -11.44 -0.42
CA GLY A 91 6.63 -11.30 -1.61
C GLY A 91 8.12 -11.17 -1.31
N LEU A 92 8.53 -10.90 -0.06
CA LEU A 92 9.94 -10.94 0.33
C LEU A 92 10.61 -12.28 -0.04
N MET A 93 9.84 -13.37 -0.14
CA MET A 93 10.36 -14.68 -0.56
C MET A 93 11.07 -14.64 -1.92
N TYR A 94 10.66 -13.75 -2.81
CA TYR A 94 11.26 -13.63 -4.14
C TYR A 94 12.66 -13.01 -4.13
N PHE A 95 13.06 -12.33 -3.06
CA PHE A 95 14.44 -11.86 -2.89
C PHE A 95 15.40 -12.98 -2.46
N GLY A 96 14.86 -14.14 -2.10
CA GLY A 96 15.60 -15.32 -1.64
C GLY A 96 16.45 -15.99 -2.72
N PHE A 97 17.23 -16.96 -2.26
CA PHE A 97 18.19 -17.70 -3.08
C PHE A 97 17.54 -18.43 -4.26
N GLU A 98 16.31 -18.92 -4.08
CA GLU A 98 15.59 -19.70 -5.08
C GLU A 98 15.00 -18.85 -6.22
N SER A 99 15.05 -17.51 -6.10
CA SER A 99 14.54 -16.57 -7.09
C SER A 99 15.58 -15.51 -7.45
N MET A 100 15.44 -14.27 -6.97
CA MET A 100 16.32 -13.14 -7.34
C MET A 100 17.72 -13.25 -6.72
N SER A 101 17.86 -13.96 -5.58
CA SER A 101 19.12 -14.09 -4.85
C SER A 101 19.80 -12.73 -4.59
N THR A 102 19.04 -11.76 -4.13
CA THR A 102 19.52 -10.40 -3.86
C THR A 102 20.63 -10.41 -2.82
N LYS A 103 21.38 -9.32 -2.74
CA LYS A 103 22.52 -9.16 -1.83
C LYS A 103 22.31 -7.99 -0.89
N ASN A 104 21.99 -8.30 0.38
CA ASN A 104 21.79 -7.31 1.44
C ASN A 104 20.79 -6.20 1.07
N LEU A 105 19.74 -6.54 0.30
CA LEU A 105 18.68 -5.56 -0.04
C LEU A 105 18.11 -4.98 1.26
N PRO A 106 18.15 -3.65 1.47
CA PRO A 106 17.58 -3.03 2.66
C PRO A 106 16.08 -3.28 2.76
N VAL A 107 15.61 -3.75 3.91
CA VAL A 107 14.19 -3.87 4.25
C VAL A 107 13.95 -3.03 5.50
N TYR A 108 13.24 -1.93 5.33
CA TYR A 108 12.89 -0.99 6.38
C TYR A 108 11.62 -1.44 7.08
N ALA A 109 11.71 -1.71 8.38
CA ALA A 109 10.62 -2.27 9.16
C ALA A 109 10.66 -1.78 10.62
N MET A 110 9.49 -1.69 11.23
CA MET A 110 9.37 -1.40 12.66
C MET A 110 9.99 -2.54 13.50
N PRO A 111 10.37 -2.29 14.77
CA PRO A 111 11.13 -3.27 15.58
C PRO A 111 10.46 -4.64 15.72
N ARG A 112 9.11 -4.70 15.96
CA ARG A 112 8.41 -5.99 16.04
C ARG A 112 8.34 -6.70 14.69
N MET A 113 8.16 -5.94 13.59
CA MET A 113 8.22 -6.48 12.24
C MET A 113 9.60 -7.05 11.92
N SER A 114 10.67 -6.34 12.27
CA SER A 114 12.05 -6.83 12.15
C SER A 114 12.27 -8.10 12.95
N ALA A 115 11.83 -8.12 14.22
CA ALA A 115 11.90 -9.31 15.07
C ALA A 115 11.08 -10.48 14.51
N TYR A 116 9.90 -10.21 13.96
CA TYR A 116 9.07 -11.21 13.31
C TYR A 116 9.80 -11.88 12.12
N LEU A 117 10.38 -11.11 11.22
CA LEU A 117 11.13 -11.63 10.07
C LEU A 117 12.37 -12.39 10.51
N LEU A 118 13.07 -11.93 11.55
CA LEU A 118 14.29 -12.54 12.04
C LEU A 118 14.06 -13.90 12.73
N ASN A 119 12.94 -14.05 13.43
CA ASN A 119 12.68 -15.20 14.31
C ASN A 119 11.76 -16.26 13.70
N ASN A 120 11.18 -16.02 12.52
CA ASN A 120 10.26 -16.97 11.89
C ASN A 120 10.79 -17.46 10.54
N GLY A 121 10.87 -18.79 10.38
CA GLY A 121 11.05 -19.37 9.06
C GLY A 121 9.77 -19.26 8.21
N PRO A 122 9.89 -19.09 6.87
CA PRO A 122 11.14 -19.10 6.08
C PRO A 122 11.87 -17.75 6.02
N TRP A 123 11.30 -16.65 6.58
CA TRP A 123 11.79 -15.27 6.45
C TRP A 123 13.20 -15.09 7.02
N SER A 124 13.51 -15.78 8.13
CA SER A 124 14.80 -15.68 8.80
C SER A 124 15.97 -16.17 7.91
N GLN A 125 15.74 -17.07 6.96
CA GLN A 125 16.78 -17.47 6.02
C GLN A 125 17.20 -16.35 5.08
N LEU A 126 16.28 -15.46 4.68
CA LEU A 126 16.60 -14.30 3.82
C LEU A 126 17.64 -13.40 4.49
N VAL A 127 17.52 -13.21 5.81
CA VAL A 127 18.46 -12.44 6.63
C VAL A 127 19.77 -13.23 6.80
N THR A 128 19.67 -14.50 7.18
CA THR A 128 20.85 -15.36 7.44
C THR A 128 21.70 -15.54 6.19
N MET A 129 21.07 -15.63 5.02
CA MET A 129 21.76 -15.78 3.73
C MET A 129 22.17 -14.43 3.11
N ASN A 130 21.94 -13.32 3.81
CA ASN A 130 22.23 -11.96 3.34
C ASN A 130 21.49 -11.62 2.02
N ASN A 131 20.32 -12.19 1.78
CA ASN A 131 19.48 -11.74 0.68
C ASN A 131 18.88 -10.38 1.00
N ILE A 132 18.42 -10.18 2.23
CA ILE A 132 17.94 -8.92 2.76
C ILE A 132 18.75 -8.46 3.97
N SER A 133 18.72 -7.16 4.25
CA SER A 133 19.32 -6.54 5.44
C SER A 133 18.26 -5.70 6.14
N LEU A 134 17.81 -6.11 7.33
CA LEU A 134 16.82 -5.38 8.10
C LEU A 134 17.37 -4.04 8.56
N LYS A 135 16.58 -2.99 8.36
CA LYS A 135 16.82 -1.62 8.80
C LYS A 135 15.65 -1.20 9.69
N GLU A 136 15.88 -1.21 10.99
CA GLU A 136 14.85 -0.77 11.93
C GLU A 136 14.56 0.72 11.75
N ILE A 137 13.27 1.04 11.73
CA ILE A 137 12.74 2.40 11.68
C ILE A 137 11.91 2.67 12.93
N GLU A 138 11.73 3.94 13.27
CA GLU A 138 11.04 4.36 14.49
C GLU A 138 9.90 5.33 14.12
N ASP A 139 8.79 5.25 14.87
CA ASP A 139 7.65 6.18 14.69
C ASP A 139 8.08 7.63 14.67
N GLN A 140 7.63 8.35 13.66
CA GLN A 140 7.90 9.79 13.42
C GLN A 140 9.39 10.15 13.24
N GLN A 141 10.28 9.18 13.06
CA GLN A 141 11.67 9.44 12.74
C GLN A 141 11.91 9.29 11.23
N PRO A 142 12.32 10.37 10.53
CA PRO A 142 12.53 10.28 9.08
C PRO A 142 13.76 9.47 8.74
N VAL A 143 13.61 8.54 7.82
CA VAL A 143 14.73 7.93 7.08
C VAL A 143 15.05 8.88 5.92
N ASN A 144 16.24 9.48 5.97
CA ASN A 144 16.65 10.49 4.99
C ASN A 144 17.48 9.87 3.87
N PHE A 145 17.14 10.19 2.64
CA PHE A 145 17.88 9.91 1.43
C PHE A 145 18.37 11.23 0.80
N GLU A 146 19.11 11.16 -0.29
CA GLU A 146 19.68 12.37 -0.89
C GLU A 146 18.60 13.39 -1.33
N ARG A 147 17.48 12.92 -1.87
CA ARG A 147 16.46 13.78 -2.47
C ARG A 147 15.05 13.62 -1.88
N PHE A 148 14.86 12.70 -0.98
CA PHE A 148 13.57 12.44 -0.34
C PHE A 148 13.76 11.94 1.08
N SER A 149 12.69 11.91 1.85
CA SER A 149 12.65 11.20 3.14
C SER A 149 11.36 10.41 3.29
N VAL A 150 11.44 9.34 4.08
CA VAL A 150 10.31 8.48 4.41
C VAL A 150 10.16 8.45 5.92
N THR A 151 8.99 8.85 6.41
CA THR A 151 8.71 8.89 7.85
C THR A 151 7.58 7.91 8.16
N PRO A 152 7.83 6.87 8.96
CA PRO A 152 6.78 5.97 9.42
C PRO A 152 5.89 6.69 10.44
N ILE A 153 4.60 6.37 10.43
CA ILE A 153 3.60 6.90 11.36
C ILE A 153 2.76 5.73 11.85
N LEU A 154 2.79 5.48 13.16
CA LEU A 154 1.96 4.44 13.77
C LEU A 154 0.48 4.69 13.50
N VAL A 155 -0.21 3.66 13.06
CA VAL A 155 -1.66 3.64 12.88
C VAL A 155 -2.27 2.47 13.66
N PRO A 156 -3.49 2.61 14.20
CA PRO A 156 -4.18 1.48 14.84
C PRO A 156 -4.57 0.45 13.77
N HIS A 157 -4.21 -0.79 14.01
CA HIS A 157 -4.65 -1.93 13.21
C HIS A 157 -4.40 -3.21 14.00
N ARG A 158 -4.87 -4.37 13.51
CA ARG A 158 -4.59 -5.66 14.14
C ARG A 158 -3.09 -5.92 14.15
N ASP A 159 -2.48 -5.79 15.31
CA ASP A 159 -1.03 -5.83 15.51
C ASP A 159 -0.55 -7.13 16.18
N GLU A 160 -1.08 -8.26 15.76
CA GLU A 160 -0.78 -9.56 16.37
C GLU A 160 0.73 -9.88 16.32
N PHE A 161 1.39 -9.55 15.21
CA PHE A 161 2.79 -9.91 14.99
C PHE A 161 3.74 -8.72 14.88
N SER A 162 3.25 -7.56 14.47
CA SER A 162 4.06 -6.36 14.27
C SER A 162 3.31 -5.10 14.65
N GLU A 163 3.99 -3.98 14.74
CA GLU A 163 3.36 -2.67 14.62
C GLU A 163 2.73 -2.54 13.23
N THR A 164 1.76 -1.64 13.08
CA THR A 164 1.28 -1.18 11.78
C THR A 164 1.60 0.30 11.61
N VAL A 165 2.20 0.65 10.45
CA VAL A 165 2.54 2.02 10.10
C VAL A 165 1.99 2.39 8.73
N GLY A 166 1.64 3.67 8.57
CA GLY A 166 1.64 4.36 7.29
C GLY A 166 2.95 5.10 7.07
N TYR A 167 3.11 5.73 5.92
CA TYR A 167 4.32 6.47 5.56
C TYR A 167 3.98 7.86 5.04
N ARG A 168 4.68 8.90 5.55
CA ARG A 168 4.85 10.16 4.82
C ARG A 168 6.08 10.07 3.95
N ILE A 169 5.93 10.39 2.69
CA ILE A 169 6.98 10.35 1.68
C ILE A 169 7.18 11.78 1.19
N GLN A 170 8.23 12.43 1.69
CA GLN A 170 8.57 13.79 1.32
C GLN A 170 9.54 13.77 0.15
N GLY A 171 9.10 14.21 -1.00
CA GLY A 171 9.95 14.46 -2.16
C GLY A 171 10.49 15.89 -2.21
N PRO A 172 11.17 16.28 -3.30
CA PRO A 172 11.75 17.60 -3.46
C PRO A 172 10.74 18.75 -3.44
N THR A 173 9.52 18.53 -3.90
CA THR A 173 8.51 19.58 -4.09
C THR A 173 7.16 19.26 -3.46
N ARG A 174 6.84 17.99 -3.25
CA ARG A 174 5.55 17.51 -2.77
C ARG A 174 5.70 16.40 -1.76
N MET A 175 4.63 16.16 -1.01
CA MET A 175 4.55 15.13 0.01
C MET A 175 3.37 14.20 -0.27
N ALA A 176 3.58 12.91 -0.08
CA ALA A 176 2.52 11.92 -0.08
C ALA A 176 2.35 11.28 1.30
N LEU A 177 1.14 10.90 1.64
CA LEU A 177 0.77 10.05 2.76
C LEU A 177 0.26 8.72 2.19
N PHE A 178 0.78 7.61 2.69
CA PHE A 178 0.38 6.26 2.32
C PHE A 178 -0.04 5.50 3.58
N ILE A 179 -1.34 5.27 3.73
CA ILE A 179 -1.94 4.47 4.81
C ILE A 179 -2.84 3.44 4.15
N PRO A 180 -2.29 2.29 3.70
CA PRO A 180 -3.07 1.28 3.00
C PRO A 180 -4.00 0.50 3.91
N ASP A 181 -3.66 0.39 5.19
CA ASP A 181 -4.38 -0.43 6.14
C ASP A 181 -4.43 0.24 7.52
N ILE A 182 -5.63 0.44 8.04
CA ILE A 182 -5.89 1.08 9.34
C ILE A 182 -7.24 0.60 9.87
N ASP A 183 -7.39 0.60 11.18
CA ASP A 183 -8.70 0.50 11.82
C ASP A 183 -9.49 1.81 11.64
N LYS A 184 -10.59 1.99 12.36
CA LYS A 184 -11.42 3.20 12.27
C LYS A 184 -10.62 4.47 12.57
N TRP A 185 -10.86 5.55 11.79
CA TRP A 185 -10.16 6.82 11.95
C TRP A 185 -10.31 7.43 13.36
N GLU A 186 -11.47 7.22 14.00
CA GLU A 186 -11.77 7.77 15.33
C GLU A 186 -10.94 7.16 16.47
N ILE A 187 -10.35 5.98 16.29
CA ILE A 187 -9.46 5.39 17.29
C ILE A 187 -7.99 5.73 17.09
N TRP A 188 -7.68 6.40 15.96
CA TRP A 188 -6.33 6.90 15.74
C TRP A 188 -6.10 8.15 16.60
N ASN A 189 -4.95 8.23 17.24
CA ASN A 189 -4.58 9.38 18.09
C ASN A 189 -4.20 10.65 17.32
N ARG A 190 -4.41 10.66 16.01
CA ARG A 190 -4.17 11.78 15.09
C ARG A 190 -5.44 12.04 14.26
N SER A 191 -5.55 13.25 13.74
CA SER A 191 -6.65 13.62 12.84
C SER A 191 -6.25 13.35 11.40
N ILE A 192 -6.94 12.45 10.72
CA ILE A 192 -6.71 12.18 9.29
C ILE A 192 -6.97 13.44 8.44
N THR A 193 -7.92 14.28 8.82
CA THR A 193 -8.20 15.53 8.10
C THR A 193 -7.05 16.52 8.20
N GLU A 194 -6.38 16.61 9.36
CA GLU A 194 -5.16 17.41 9.52
C GLU A 194 -4.02 16.83 8.71
N GLU A 195 -3.86 15.50 8.67
CA GLU A 195 -2.84 14.86 7.85
C GLU A 195 -3.05 15.14 6.35
N ILE A 196 -4.30 15.10 5.85
CA ILE A 196 -4.63 15.44 4.45
C ILE A 196 -4.24 16.88 4.12
N HIS A 197 -4.42 17.83 5.04
CA HIS A 197 -3.99 19.22 4.83
C HIS A 197 -2.49 19.34 4.57
N LEU A 198 -1.68 18.53 5.24
CA LEU A 198 -0.21 18.61 5.22
C LEU A 198 0.42 18.03 3.96
N VAL A 199 -0.30 17.25 3.16
CA VAL A 199 0.25 16.52 2.02
C VAL A 199 -0.37 16.98 0.69
N ASP A 200 0.23 16.55 -0.42
CA ASP A 200 -0.29 16.77 -1.77
C ASP A 200 -1.07 15.55 -2.28
N TYR A 201 -0.74 14.37 -1.77
CA TYR A 201 -1.40 13.10 -2.10
C TYR A 201 -1.64 12.31 -0.81
N ALA A 202 -2.83 11.82 -0.60
CA ALA A 202 -3.19 10.95 0.52
C ALA A 202 -3.79 9.65 -0.02
N LEU A 203 -2.97 8.59 -0.11
CA LEU A 203 -3.40 7.25 -0.53
C LEU A 203 -3.86 6.52 0.72
N LEU A 204 -5.17 6.34 0.86
CA LEU A 204 -5.83 5.94 2.10
C LEU A 204 -6.62 4.63 1.94
N ASP A 205 -6.65 3.87 3.03
CA ASP A 205 -7.44 2.63 3.17
C ASP A 205 -8.89 2.83 2.68
N ALA A 206 -9.28 1.95 1.80
CA ALA A 206 -10.62 1.87 1.23
C ALA A 206 -11.06 0.41 1.06
N THR A 207 -10.69 -0.44 1.99
CA THR A 207 -10.92 -1.89 1.94
C THR A 207 -12.37 -2.21 1.58
N PHE A 208 -13.35 -1.57 2.22
CA PHE A 208 -14.77 -1.75 1.92
C PHE A 208 -15.44 -0.42 1.57
N PHE A 209 -16.35 -0.45 0.59
CA PHE A 209 -17.10 0.72 0.20
C PHE A 209 -18.20 1.06 1.21
N ASP A 210 -19.03 0.06 1.54
CA ASP A 210 -20.16 0.21 2.48
C ASP A 210 -20.41 -1.05 3.31
N GLY A 211 -21.41 -0.98 4.20
CA GLY A 211 -21.78 -2.06 5.11
C GLY A 211 -22.47 -3.28 4.47
N ASN A 212 -22.66 -3.31 3.15
CA ASN A 212 -23.43 -4.36 2.49
C ASN A 212 -22.56 -5.39 1.74
N GLU A 213 -21.25 -5.16 1.67
CA GLU A 213 -20.35 -6.01 0.85
C GLU A 213 -20.21 -7.44 1.38
N LEU A 214 -20.30 -7.63 2.68
CA LEU A 214 -20.15 -8.93 3.33
C LEU A 214 -21.42 -9.30 4.12
N PRO A 215 -22.50 -9.75 3.46
CA PRO A 215 -23.79 -9.97 4.12
C PRO A 215 -23.79 -11.07 5.20
N SER A 216 -22.72 -11.87 5.28
CA SER A 216 -22.52 -12.91 6.29
C SER A 216 -21.75 -12.44 7.53
N ARG A 217 -21.32 -11.19 7.59
CA ARG A 217 -20.56 -10.60 8.70
C ARG A 217 -21.21 -9.31 9.18
N GLU A 218 -21.11 -9.08 10.48
CA GLU A 218 -21.40 -7.77 11.07
C GLU A 218 -20.29 -6.80 10.63
N MET A 219 -20.60 -5.88 9.71
CA MET A 219 -19.60 -4.93 9.19
C MET A 219 -19.04 -3.99 10.28
N ALA A 220 -19.78 -3.78 11.38
CA ALA A 220 -19.29 -3.03 12.54
C ALA A 220 -18.09 -3.69 13.23
N ASP A 221 -17.92 -5.01 13.07
CA ASP A 221 -16.80 -5.76 13.66
C ASP A 221 -15.57 -5.77 12.71
N ILE A 222 -15.69 -5.18 11.52
CA ILE A 222 -14.59 -5.14 10.55
C ILE A 222 -13.74 -3.90 10.84
N PRO A 223 -12.45 -4.09 11.13
CA PRO A 223 -11.58 -3.02 11.61
C PRO A 223 -11.02 -2.16 10.48
N HIS A 224 -11.85 -1.70 9.54
CA HIS A 224 -11.46 -0.77 8.48
C HIS A 224 -12.46 0.37 8.38
N PRO A 225 -12.04 1.61 8.06
CA PRO A 225 -12.99 2.65 7.74
C PRO A 225 -13.66 2.30 6.41
N LEU A 226 -14.99 2.40 6.35
CA LEU A 226 -15.68 2.30 5.07
C LEU A 226 -15.41 3.54 4.23
N VAL A 227 -15.39 3.40 2.90
CA VAL A 227 -15.25 4.56 2.01
C VAL A 227 -16.31 5.60 2.30
N LEU A 228 -17.57 5.18 2.53
CA LEU A 228 -18.65 6.11 2.86
C LEU A 228 -18.45 6.80 4.21
N GLU A 229 -17.90 6.12 5.24
CA GLU A 229 -17.55 6.73 6.53
C GLU A 229 -16.44 7.78 6.33
N SER A 230 -15.40 7.43 5.56
CA SER A 230 -14.32 8.35 5.23
C SER A 230 -14.83 9.58 4.47
N MET A 231 -15.70 9.39 3.47
CA MET A 231 -16.31 10.50 2.71
C MET A 231 -17.17 11.41 3.60
N GLU A 232 -17.89 10.85 4.58
CA GLU A 232 -18.66 11.65 5.55
C GLU A 232 -17.72 12.46 6.46
N LEU A 233 -16.68 11.81 7.01
CA LEU A 233 -15.67 12.49 7.83
C LEU A 233 -14.95 13.62 7.06
N PHE A 234 -14.73 13.43 5.77
CA PHE A 234 -14.04 14.39 4.89
C PHE A 234 -15.02 15.41 4.24
N SER A 235 -16.30 15.38 4.59
CA SER A 235 -17.32 16.22 3.93
C SER A 235 -17.02 17.73 4.02
N GLU A 236 -16.46 18.17 5.15
CA GLU A 236 -16.12 19.58 5.42
C GLU A 236 -14.75 20.01 4.84
N LEU A 237 -13.97 19.10 4.26
CA LEU A 237 -12.72 19.46 3.59
C LEU A 237 -12.98 20.35 2.38
N SER A 238 -12.03 21.23 2.07
CA SER A 238 -12.07 22.04 0.84
C SER A 238 -12.03 21.13 -0.39
N THR A 239 -12.54 21.62 -1.53
CA THR A 239 -12.44 20.90 -2.81
C THR A 239 -10.99 20.54 -3.15
N ALA A 240 -10.03 21.42 -2.80
CA ALA A 240 -8.61 21.18 -3.03
C ALA A 240 -8.08 20.03 -2.16
N ASP A 241 -8.52 19.91 -0.91
CA ASP A 241 -8.07 18.83 -0.02
C ASP A 241 -8.74 17.50 -0.37
N LYS A 242 -10.03 17.52 -0.76
CA LYS A 242 -10.72 16.32 -1.27
C LYS A 242 -9.99 15.74 -2.49
N ALA A 243 -9.52 16.59 -3.40
CA ALA A 243 -8.77 16.15 -4.58
C ALA A 243 -7.40 15.53 -4.28
N LYS A 244 -6.88 15.68 -3.07
CA LYS A 244 -5.64 15.00 -2.61
C LYS A 244 -5.88 13.55 -2.21
N VAL A 245 -7.11 13.15 -1.89
CA VAL A 245 -7.45 11.82 -1.39
C VAL A 245 -7.57 10.84 -2.53
N TRP A 246 -6.87 9.72 -2.41
CA TRP A 246 -6.84 8.58 -3.33
C TRP A 246 -7.18 7.32 -2.56
N PHE A 247 -8.35 6.76 -2.78
CA PHE A 247 -8.76 5.50 -2.16
C PHE A 247 -8.01 4.33 -2.78
N ILE A 248 -7.39 3.49 -1.93
CA ILE A 248 -6.55 2.34 -2.31
C ILE A 248 -6.84 1.15 -1.39
N HIS A 249 -6.25 -0.03 -1.63
CA HIS A 249 -6.39 -1.23 -0.81
C HIS A 249 -7.81 -1.83 -0.85
N LEU A 250 -8.34 -1.99 -2.07
CA LEU A 250 -9.72 -2.38 -2.31
C LEU A 250 -9.92 -3.89 -2.15
N ASN A 251 -10.83 -4.32 -1.28
CA ASN A 251 -11.21 -5.73 -1.18
C ASN A 251 -11.83 -6.22 -2.51
N HIS A 252 -11.71 -7.50 -2.80
CA HIS A 252 -12.23 -8.10 -4.03
C HIS A 252 -13.74 -7.96 -4.24
N THR A 253 -14.49 -7.59 -3.18
CA THR A 253 -15.92 -7.27 -3.23
C THR A 253 -16.20 -5.80 -3.50
N ASN A 254 -15.17 -4.93 -3.34
CA ASN A 254 -15.35 -3.50 -3.39
C ASN A 254 -15.75 -3.02 -4.80
N PRO A 255 -16.89 -2.33 -4.94
CA PRO A 255 -17.34 -1.86 -6.25
C PRO A 255 -16.41 -0.80 -6.89
N LEU A 256 -15.47 -0.22 -6.16
CA LEU A 256 -14.49 0.72 -6.70
C LEU A 256 -13.45 0.08 -7.64
N LEU A 257 -13.31 -1.25 -7.62
CA LEU A 257 -12.53 -1.99 -8.61
C LEU A 257 -13.10 -1.85 -10.03
N ASN A 258 -14.38 -1.52 -10.17
CA ASN A 258 -15.03 -1.30 -11.46
C ASN A 258 -15.31 0.21 -11.66
N SER A 259 -14.58 0.85 -12.57
CA SER A 259 -14.73 2.27 -12.89
C SER A 259 -16.12 2.67 -13.42
N ASP A 260 -16.89 1.71 -13.95
CA ASP A 260 -18.24 1.94 -14.45
C ASP A 260 -19.32 1.81 -13.35
N SER A 261 -18.92 1.42 -12.13
CA SER A 261 -19.84 1.28 -11.02
C SER A 261 -20.40 2.63 -10.54
N LYS A 262 -21.62 2.62 -10.03
CA LYS A 262 -22.22 3.82 -9.41
C LYS A 262 -21.44 4.27 -8.18
N ALA A 263 -20.81 3.35 -7.46
CA ALA A 263 -19.97 3.64 -6.31
C ALA A 263 -18.73 4.45 -6.73
N TYR A 264 -18.05 4.02 -7.79
CA TYR A 264 -16.91 4.73 -8.36
C TYR A 264 -17.31 6.14 -8.79
N GLN A 265 -18.38 6.29 -9.57
CA GLN A 265 -18.86 7.61 -10.02
C GLN A 265 -19.20 8.52 -8.84
N ARG A 266 -19.82 7.99 -7.78
CA ARG A 266 -20.13 8.74 -6.56
C ARG A 266 -18.87 9.30 -5.88
N VAL A 267 -17.78 8.52 -5.83
CA VAL A 267 -16.49 8.96 -5.26
C VAL A 267 -15.91 10.11 -6.07
N ILE A 268 -15.87 9.95 -7.41
CA ILE A 268 -15.32 10.98 -8.30
C ILE A 268 -16.17 12.26 -8.27
N GLU A 269 -17.49 12.15 -8.32
CA GLU A 269 -18.42 13.31 -8.25
C GLU A 269 -18.31 14.08 -6.93
N ALA A 270 -17.93 13.38 -5.84
CA ALA A 270 -17.69 14.01 -4.54
C ALA A 270 -16.31 14.70 -4.44
N GLY A 271 -15.47 14.61 -5.49
CA GLY A 271 -14.19 15.28 -5.60
C GLY A 271 -12.99 14.49 -5.08
N TYR A 272 -13.14 13.19 -4.83
CA TYR A 272 -12.07 12.27 -4.45
C TYR A 272 -11.55 11.49 -5.65
N ASN A 273 -10.44 10.75 -5.46
CA ASN A 273 -9.88 9.86 -6.47
C ASN A 273 -9.91 8.41 -5.99
N VAL A 274 -9.86 7.49 -6.94
CA VAL A 274 -9.59 6.06 -6.71
C VAL A 274 -8.27 5.75 -7.40
N ALA A 275 -7.31 5.18 -6.66
CA ALA A 275 -6.01 4.82 -7.19
C ALA A 275 -6.12 3.79 -8.31
N ARG A 276 -5.25 3.88 -9.30
CA ARG A 276 -5.15 2.93 -10.42
C ARG A 276 -3.72 2.49 -10.58
N GLU A 277 -3.54 1.23 -10.93
CA GLU A 277 -2.23 0.72 -11.34
C GLU A 277 -1.71 1.51 -12.54
N GLY A 278 -0.43 1.80 -12.55
CA GLY A 278 0.18 2.64 -13.56
C GLY A 278 0.08 4.15 -13.30
N GLU A 279 -0.64 4.60 -12.28
CA GLU A 279 -0.73 6.01 -11.91
C GLU A 279 0.64 6.53 -11.46
N ARG A 280 0.99 7.75 -11.92
CA ARG A 280 2.26 8.41 -11.59
C ARG A 280 2.02 9.73 -10.87
N LEU A 281 2.42 9.81 -9.60
CA LEU A 281 2.29 10.98 -8.76
C LEU A 281 3.64 11.66 -8.59
N GLY A 282 3.78 12.91 -9.05
CA GLY A 282 5.04 13.66 -8.92
C GLY A 282 5.30 14.11 -7.48
N LEU A 283 6.54 13.98 -6.99
CA LEU A 283 6.98 14.40 -5.66
C LEU A 283 7.96 15.58 -5.71
#